data_c06d26c089cb2782875d52d618400ad6
#
_entry.id   c06d26c089cb2782875d52d618400ad6
#
_cell.length_a   1.000
_cell.length_b   1.000
_cell.length_c   1.000
_cell.angle_alpha   90.00
_cell.angle_beta   90.00
_cell.angle_gamma   90.00
#
_symmetry.space_group_name_H-M   'P 1'
#
loop_
_entity.id
_entity.type
_entity.pdbx_description
1 polymer ?
#
loop_
_entity_poly.entity_id
_entity_poly.type
_entity_poly.pdbx_seq_one_letter_code
_entity_poly.pdbx_strand_id
1 'polypeptide(L)'
;MGKLFGTDGIRGKANVYPITPETALRVGKSIAHVFGAGDNTPKVVLGKDTRLSGYMLETALTSGLVSMGMNVLEVGPMPTPAVAHLTKSMGADCGIMITASHNPSDDNGIKIFSADGFKLPDDVESRIEHYILESERGNELQGSRRIGKAYRIDDARGRYIEFAKSSIKNHSLKGIKAVLDCANGAAYSIAPLIFRALGVEV
;
A
#
# COMPACT_ATOMS: atom_id res chain seq x y z
N MET A 1 -17.36 -2.11 -15.17
CA MET A 1 -17.00 -2.20 -13.76
C MET A 1 -16.62 -3.64 -13.48
N GLY A 2 -15.45 -3.90 -12.91
CA GLY A 2 -14.96 -5.25 -12.66
C GLY A 2 -15.80 -5.98 -11.61
N LYS A 3 -15.58 -7.29 -11.48
CA LYS A 3 -16.26 -8.13 -10.47
C LYS A 3 -15.68 -7.94 -9.06
N LEU A 4 -14.41 -7.48 -8.95
CA LEU A 4 -13.68 -7.26 -7.69
C LEU A 4 -13.29 -5.80 -7.50
N PHE A 5 -12.70 -5.17 -8.54
CA PHE A 5 -12.30 -3.78 -8.46
C PHE A 5 -13.50 -2.86 -8.59
N GLY A 6 -13.72 -2.05 -7.54
CA GLY A 6 -14.64 -0.92 -7.56
C GLY A 6 -13.94 0.36 -8.03
N THR A 7 -14.54 1.52 -7.77
CA THR A 7 -13.99 2.84 -8.13
C THR A 7 -12.62 3.11 -7.49
N ASP A 8 -12.31 2.48 -6.34
CA ASP A 8 -11.13 2.77 -5.54
C ASP A 8 -10.57 1.50 -4.89
N GLY A 9 -10.23 0.52 -5.73
CA GLY A 9 -9.68 -0.77 -5.32
C GLY A 9 -10.73 -1.82 -4.94
N ILE A 10 -10.28 -2.88 -4.27
CA ILE A 10 -11.11 -3.97 -3.77
C ILE A 10 -11.52 -3.63 -2.34
N ARG A 11 -12.81 -3.70 -1.99
CA ARG A 11 -13.31 -3.39 -0.65
C ARG A 11 -14.37 -4.40 -0.20
N GLY A 12 -14.46 -4.59 1.12
CA GLY A 12 -15.49 -5.41 1.75
C GLY A 12 -15.24 -5.61 3.24
N LYS A 13 -16.07 -6.43 3.87
CA LYS A 13 -15.85 -6.86 5.25
C LYS A 13 -14.61 -7.73 5.36
N ALA A 14 -13.77 -7.44 6.34
CA ALA A 14 -12.60 -8.23 6.62
C ALA A 14 -12.97 -9.68 6.95
N ASN A 15 -12.20 -10.63 6.44
CA ASN A 15 -12.42 -12.07 6.58
C ASN A 15 -13.74 -12.57 5.96
N VAL A 16 -14.31 -11.78 5.05
CA VAL A 16 -15.45 -12.13 4.20
C VAL A 16 -15.05 -11.83 2.75
N TYR A 17 -15.38 -12.73 1.81
CA TYR A 17 -15.07 -12.50 0.40
C TYR A 17 -15.61 -11.14 -0.08
N PRO A 18 -14.81 -10.33 -0.79
CA PRO A 18 -13.50 -10.61 -1.35
C PRO A 18 -12.30 -10.27 -0.43
N ILE A 19 -12.48 -9.80 0.79
CA ILE A 19 -11.39 -9.36 1.70
C ILE A 19 -10.99 -10.51 2.64
N THR A 20 -10.46 -11.59 2.05
CA THR A 20 -9.93 -12.76 2.78
C THR A 20 -8.43 -12.94 2.53
N PRO A 21 -7.71 -13.70 3.39
CA PRO A 21 -6.29 -14.00 3.17
C PRO A 21 -6.04 -14.71 1.84
N GLU A 22 -6.92 -15.64 1.44
CA GLU A 22 -6.78 -16.38 0.18
C GLU A 22 -6.87 -15.43 -1.03
N THR A 23 -7.84 -14.52 -1.00
CA THR A 23 -7.98 -13.51 -2.06
C THR A 23 -6.78 -12.57 -2.06
N ALA A 24 -6.31 -12.10 -0.89
CA ALA A 24 -5.15 -11.22 -0.78
C ALA A 24 -3.87 -11.89 -1.33
N LEU A 25 -3.66 -13.18 -1.05
CA LEU A 25 -2.55 -13.94 -1.62
C LEU A 25 -2.65 -14.01 -3.14
N ARG A 26 -3.84 -14.25 -3.70
CA ARG A 26 -4.06 -14.25 -5.15
C ARG A 26 -3.83 -12.86 -5.75
N VAL A 27 -4.30 -11.80 -5.10
CA VAL A 27 -4.04 -10.41 -5.49
C VAL A 27 -2.53 -10.16 -5.57
N GLY A 28 -1.77 -10.56 -4.54
CA GLY A 28 -0.31 -10.42 -4.54
C GLY A 28 0.36 -11.16 -5.71
N LYS A 29 -0.03 -12.41 -5.97
CA LYS A 29 0.47 -13.16 -7.13
C LYS A 29 0.15 -12.48 -8.46
N SER A 30 -1.08 -12.00 -8.63
CA SER A 30 -1.54 -11.35 -9.85
C SER A 30 -0.82 -10.02 -10.11
N ILE A 31 -0.58 -9.22 -9.06
CA ILE A 31 0.22 -7.99 -9.15
C ILE A 31 1.65 -8.33 -9.60
N ALA A 32 2.30 -9.28 -8.94
CA ALA A 32 3.65 -9.68 -9.31
C ALA A 32 3.74 -10.24 -10.73
N HIS A 33 2.71 -10.94 -11.21
CA HIS A 33 2.63 -11.40 -12.60
C HIS A 33 2.52 -10.24 -13.59
N VAL A 34 1.66 -9.26 -13.31
CA VAL A 34 1.43 -8.13 -14.21
C VAL A 34 2.61 -7.17 -14.29
N PHE A 35 3.32 -6.96 -13.16
CA PHE A 35 4.46 -6.05 -13.09
C PHE A 35 5.83 -6.74 -13.24
N GLY A 36 5.88 -8.07 -13.20
CA GLY A 36 7.11 -8.87 -13.24
C GLY A 36 7.65 -9.19 -14.64
N ALA A 37 7.14 -8.56 -15.68
CA ALA A 37 7.46 -8.90 -17.08
C ALA A 37 8.82 -8.36 -17.60
N GLY A 38 9.79 -8.06 -16.72
CA GLY A 38 11.09 -7.52 -17.10
C GLY A 38 12.27 -8.35 -16.57
N ASP A 39 13.49 -7.97 -16.97
CA ASP A 39 14.74 -8.63 -16.53
C ASP A 39 15.15 -8.25 -15.10
N ASN A 40 14.61 -7.16 -14.57
CA ASN A 40 14.89 -6.68 -13.21
C ASN A 40 13.90 -7.30 -12.21
N THR A 41 14.37 -7.53 -10.98
CA THR A 41 13.49 -7.93 -9.88
C THR A 41 12.53 -6.80 -9.54
N PRO A 42 11.21 -6.95 -9.76
CA PRO A 42 10.25 -5.89 -9.51
C PRO A 42 10.11 -5.60 -8.02
N LYS A 43 9.74 -4.37 -7.68
CA LYS A 43 9.57 -3.88 -6.30
C LYS A 43 8.17 -3.30 -6.09
N VAL A 44 7.60 -3.55 -4.92
CA VAL A 44 6.35 -2.93 -4.48
C VAL A 44 6.51 -2.28 -3.12
N VAL A 45 5.96 -1.08 -2.93
CA VAL A 45 5.77 -0.49 -1.59
C VAL A 45 4.44 -0.97 -1.04
N LEU A 46 4.45 -1.54 0.17
CA LEU A 46 3.26 -2.05 0.84
C LEU A 46 3.06 -1.33 2.17
N GLY A 47 1.96 -0.60 2.27
CA GLY A 47 1.53 0.06 3.49
C GLY A 47 0.11 -0.30 3.89
N LYS A 48 -0.25 0.03 5.13
CA LYS A 48 -1.58 -0.21 5.68
C LYS A 48 -2.04 0.93 6.58
N ASP A 49 -3.33 0.98 6.87
CA ASP A 49 -3.86 1.79 7.97
C ASP A 49 -3.77 1.04 9.32
N THR A 50 -4.48 1.51 10.31
CA THR A 50 -4.45 1.00 11.70
C THR A 50 -5.40 -0.17 11.96
N ARG A 51 -6.15 -0.62 10.95
CA ARG A 51 -7.13 -1.72 11.09
C ARG A 51 -6.44 -3.02 11.46
N LEU A 52 -7.04 -3.76 12.40
CA LEU A 52 -6.50 -5.04 12.85
C LEU A 52 -6.37 -6.06 11.71
N SER A 53 -7.35 -6.09 10.81
CA SER A 53 -7.33 -6.96 9.63
C SER A 53 -6.22 -6.64 8.64
N GLY A 54 -5.60 -5.45 8.74
CA GLY A 54 -4.47 -5.05 7.92
C GLY A 54 -3.26 -5.99 8.09
N TYR A 55 -3.03 -6.52 9.29
CA TYR A 55 -1.91 -7.47 9.53
C TYR A 55 -2.10 -8.79 8.77
N MET A 56 -3.31 -9.33 8.78
CA MET A 56 -3.66 -10.55 8.06
C MET A 56 -3.49 -10.37 6.55
N LEU A 57 -4.02 -9.26 6.01
CA LEU A 57 -3.96 -8.98 4.57
C LEU A 57 -2.53 -8.67 4.10
N GLU A 58 -1.75 -7.91 4.89
CA GLU A 58 -0.34 -7.62 4.61
C GLU A 58 0.49 -8.91 4.48
N THR A 59 0.35 -9.83 5.45
CA THR A 59 1.07 -11.10 5.43
C THR A 59 0.71 -11.94 4.21
N ALA A 60 -0.58 -12.02 3.87
CA ALA A 60 -1.05 -12.78 2.72
C ALA A 60 -0.58 -12.17 1.38
N LEU A 61 -0.70 -10.84 1.23
CA LEU A 61 -0.19 -10.11 0.06
C LEU A 61 1.32 -10.31 -0.09
N THR A 62 2.09 -10.10 0.99
CA THR A 62 3.54 -10.30 0.99
C THR A 62 3.91 -11.71 0.52
N SER A 63 3.25 -12.74 1.06
CA SER A 63 3.48 -14.13 0.63
C SER A 63 3.20 -14.33 -0.86
N GLY A 64 2.10 -13.77 -1.38
CA GLY A 64 1.77 -13.84 -2.80
C GLY A 64 2.82 -13.16 -3.69
N LEU A 65 3.21 -11.94 -3.33
CA LEU A 65 4.19 -11.12 -4.06
C LEU A 65 5.58 -11.79 -4.12
N VAL A 66 6.11 -12.19 -2.96
CA VAL A 66 7.45 -12.80 -2.89
C VAL A 66 7.50 -14.17 -3.57
N SER A 67 6.42 -14.95 -3.52
CA SER A 67 6.35 -16.27 -4.18
C SER A 67 6.48 -16.16 -5.70
N MET A 68 6.17 -15.00 -6.26
CA MET A 68 6.26 -14.68 -7.70
C MET A 68 7.52 -13.89 -8.06
N GLY A 69 8.46 -13.71 -7.13
CA GLY A 69 9.75 -13.07 -7.38
C GLY A 69 9.78 -11.54 -7.17
N MET A 70 8.72 -10.94 -6.64
CA MET A 70 8.64 -9.49 -6.39
C MET A 70 9.19 -9.13 -5.00
N ASN A 71 10.04 -8.12 -4.92
CA ASN A 71 10.50 -7.58 -3.65
C ASN A 71 9.44 -6.67 -3.01
N VAL A 72 9.18 -6.85 -1.72
CA VAL A 72 8.19 -6.08 -0.97
C VAL A 72 8.89 -5.14 0.01
N LEU A 73 8.58 -3.85 -0.09
CA LEU A 73 9.07 -2.79 0.79
C LEU A 73 7.95 -2.44 1.77
N GLU A 74 7.97 -3.06 2.95
CA GLU A 74 6.95 -2.87 3.98
C GLU A 74 7.21 -1.58 4.75
N VAL A 75 6.26 -0.63 4.68
CA VAL A 75 6.38 0.69 5.32
C VAL A 75 5.51 0.83 6.58
N GLY A 76 4.72 -0.20 6.88
CA GLY A 76 3.86 -0.27 8.07
C GLY A 76 2.67 0.68 8.04
N PRO A 77 2.11 1.04 9.22
CA PRO A 77 0.97 1.95 9.30
C PRO A 77 1.34 3.36 8.86
N MET A 78 0.76 3.80 7.72
CA MET A 78 1.01 5.10 7.11
C MET A 78 -0.24 5.63 6.40
N PRO A 79 -0.41 6.97 6.24
CA PRO A 79 -1.48 7.53 5.43
C PRO A 79 -1.35 7.14 3.96
N THR A 80 -2.48 6.99 3.27
CA THR A 80 -2.52 6.65 1.84
C THR A 80 -1.58 7.49 0.96
N PRO A 81 -1.53 8.84 1.09
CA PRO A 81 -0.59 9.65 0.30
C PRO A 81 0.88 9.36 0.60
N ALA A 82 1.21 8.84 1.77
CA ALA A 82 2.58 8.44 2.08
C ALA A 82 3.00 7.22 1.26
N VAL A 83 2.12 6.22 1.12
CA VAL A 83 2.38 5.05 0.28
C VAL A 83 2.57 5.47 -1.18
N ALA A 84 1.70 6.33 -1.71
CA ALA A 84 1.81 6.86 -3.06
C ALA A 84 3.14 7.60 -3.29
N HIS A 85 3.53 8.49 -2.36
CA HIS A 85 4.80 9.19 -2.42
C HIS A 85 6.00 8.24 -2.35
N LEU A 86 5.99 7.29 -1.42
CA LEU A 86 7.08 6.34 -1.24
C LEU A 86 7.23 5.41 -2.44
N THR A 87 6.14 5.01 -3.09
CA THR A 87 6.19 4.24 -4.33
C THR A 87 7.06 4.95 -5.36
N LYS A 88 6.78 6.22 -5.62
CA LYS A 88 7.56 7.03 -6.56
C LYS A 88 8.99 7.28 -6.09
N SER A 89 9.18 7.74 -4.85
CA SER A 89 10.49 8.17 -4.34
C SER A 89 11.46 7.02 -4.12
N MET A 90 10.97 5.79 -3.94
CA MET A 90 11.80 4.59 -3.81
C MET A 90 11.98 3.83 -5.15
N GLY A 91 11.44 4.35 -6.24
CA GLY A 91 11.52 3.75 -7.56
C GLY A 91 10.89 2.36 -7.60
N ALA A 92 9.75 2.18 -6.92
CA ALA A 92 9.00 0.93 -6.97
C ALA A 92 8.11 0.88 -8.21
N ASP A 93 7.85 -0.33 -8.72
CA ASP A 93 7.04 -0.54 -9.91
C ASP A 93 5.55 -0.31 -9.64
N CYS A 94 5.13 -0.54 -8.40
CA CYS A 94 3.79 -0.23 -7.92
C CYS A 94 3.76 -0.01 -6.42
N GLY A 95 2.63 0.50 -5.91
CA GLY A 95 2.35 0.64 -4.48
C GLY A 95 1.05 -0.05 -4.11
N ILE A 96 0.97 -0.58 -2.90
CA ILE A 96 -0.24 -1.19 -2.34
C ILE A 96 -0.56 -0.52 -1.01
N MET A 97 -1.81 -0.08 -0.86
CA MET A 97 -2.34 0.42 0.39
C MET A 97 -3.50 -0.43 0.88
N ILE A 98 -3.35 -1.01 2.06
CA ILE A 98 -4.39 -1.78 2.73
C ILE A 98 -5.20 -0.83 3.60
N THR A 99 -6.41 -0.49 3.17
CA THR A 99 -7.31 0.44 3.86
C THR A 99 -8.73 0.41 3.30
N ALA A 100 -9.70 0.68 4.13
CA ALA A 100 -11.07 1.00 3.72
C ALA A 100 -11.42 2.48 3.98
N SER A 101 -10.42 3.37 4.04
CA SER A 101 -10.64 4.81 4.26
C SER A 101 -11.38 5.09 5.58
N HIS A 102 -12.57 5.69 5.51
CA HIS A 102 -13.42 6.07 6.64
C HIS A 102 -14.54 5.06 6.94
N ASN A 103 -14.53 3.91 6.28
CA ASN A 103 -15.51 2.85 6.54
C ASN A 103 -15.40 2.31 7.98
N PRO A 104 -16.42 1.62 8.50
CA PRO A 104 -16.38 0.93 9.78
C PRO A 104 -15.12 0.06 9.97
N SER A 105 -14.76 -0.22 11.21
CA SER A 105 -13.51 -0.92 11.55
C SER A 105 -13.46 -2.38 11.06
N ASP A 106 -14.59 -3.00 10.81
CA ASP A 106 -14.76 -4.35 10.28
C ASP A 106 -14.63 -4.44 8.75
N ASP A 107 -14.60 -3.30 8.05
CA ASP A 107 -14.26 -3.24 6.63
C ASP A 107 -12.74 -3.14 6.42
N ASN A 108 -12.28 -3.61 5.26
CA ASN A 108 -10.94 -3.31 4.76
C ASN A 108 -10.94 -3.29 3.22
N GLY A 109 -9.77 -2.97 2.64
CA GLY A 109 -9.63 -2.93 1.18
C GLY A 109 -8.17 -2.95 0.75
N ILE A 110 -7.97 -3.12 -0.54
CA ILE A 110 -6.67 -3.15 -1.20
C ILE A 110 -6.72 -2.17 -2.35
N LYS A 111 -5.91 -1.11 -2.28
CA LYS A 111 -5.71 -0.13 -3.35
C LYS A 111 -4.34 -0.31 -3.96
N ILE A 112 -4.24 -0.12 -5.27
CA ILE A 112 -3.00 -0.27 -5.99
C ILE A 112 -2.66 1.04 -6.70
N PHE A 113 -1.40 1.45 -6.62
CA PHE A 113 -0.86 2.64 -7.27
C PHE A 113 0.16 2.24 -8.34
N SER A 114 0.21 3.01 -9.41
CA SER A 114 1.28 2.95 -10.41
C SER A 114 2.62 3.44 -9.81
N ALA A 115 3.71 3.25 -10.53
CA ALA A 115 5.04 3.74 -10.18
C ALA A 115 5.08 5.26 -9.89
N ASP A 116 4.19 6.02 -10.53
CA ASP A 116 4.06 7.47 -10.33
C ASP A 116 3.25 7.85 -9.08
N GLY A 117 2.68 6.88 -8.37
CA GLY A 117 1.87 7.08 -7.16
C GLY A 117 0.40 7.46 -7.43
N PHE A 118 -0.08 7.29 -8.65
CA PHE A 118 -1.49 7.47 -9.01
C PHE A 118 -2.26 6.14 -9.00
N LYS A 119 -3.60 6.22 -8.95
CA LYS A 119 -4.46 5.05 -9.15
C LYS A 119 -4.08 4.35 -10.45
N LEU A 120 -4.10 3.02 -10.46
CA LEU A 120 -3.87 2.26 -11.69
C LEU A 120 -4.91 2.61 -12.78
N PRO A 121 -4.51 2.60 -14.06
CA PRO A 121 -5.44 2.59 -15.17
C PRO A 121 -6.39 1.39 -15.11
N ASP A 122 -7.63 1.57 -15.56
CA ASP A 122 -8.67 0.54 -15.45
C ASP A 122 -8.35 -0.73 -16.26
N ASP A 123 -7.59 -0.61 -17.34
CA ASP A 123 -7.11 -1.76 -18.12
C ASP A 123 -6.10 -2.61 -17.35
N VAL A 124 -5.23 -1.98 -16.53
CA VAL A 124 -4.28 -2.69 -15.67
C VAL A 124 -5.02 -3.38 -14.52
N GLU A 125 -5.99 -2.70 -13.87
CA GLU A 125 -6.85 -3.30 -12.86
C GLU A 125 -7.60 -4.52 -13.43
N SER A 126 -8.13 -4.41 -14.64
CA SER A 126 -8.83 -5.51 -15.34
C SER A 126 -7.91 -6.70 -15.62
N ARG A 127 -6.65 -6.47 -15.98
CA ARG A 127 -5.67 -7.56 -16.14
C ARG A 127 -5.38 -8.26 -14.83
N ILE A 128 -5.18 -7.51 -13.74
CA ILE A 128 -4.98 -8.08 -12.40
C ILE A 128 -6.21 -8.91 -12.00
N GLU A 129 -7.42 -8.36 -12.20
CA GLU A 129 -8.68 -9.04 -11.89
C GLU A 129 -8.85 -10.36 -12.66
N HIS A 130 -8.52 -10.36 -13.95
CA HIS A 130 -8.55 -11.55 -14.76
C HIS A 130 -7.67 -12.68 -14.16
N TYR A 131 -6.44 -12.35 -13.72
CA TYR A 131 -5.57 -13.34 -13.08
C TYR A 131 -6.07 -13.80 -11.72
N ILE A 132 -6.76 -12.94 -10.95
CA ILE A 132 -7.36 -13.34 -9.67
C ILE A 132 -8.50 -14.33 -9.88
N LEU A 133 -9.35 -14.11 -10.90
CA LEU A 133 -10.62 -14.84 -11.07
C LEU A 133 -10.51 -16.08 -11.97
N GLU A 134 -9.74 -16.00 -13.06
CA GLU A 134 -9.84 -16.95 -14.17
C GLU A 134 -8.57 -17.77 -14.37
N SER A 135 -7.47 -17.46 -13.70
CA SER A 135 -6.18 -18.07 -13.99
C SER A 135 -5.84 -19.20 -13.02
N GLU A 136 -5.93 -20.44 -13.50
CA GLU A 136 -5.14 -21.55 -12.94
C GLU A 136 -3.63 -21.25 -13.07
N ARG A 137 -3.20 -20.47 -14.08
CA ARG A 137 -1.83 -20.04 -14.31
C ARG A 137 -1.31 -19.07 -13.26
N GLY A 138 -2.15 -18.33 -12.54
CA GLY A 138 -1.76 -17.56 -11.35
C GLY A 138 -1.16 -18.40 -10.23
N ASN A 139 -1.15 -19.71 -10.38
CA ASN A 139 -0.50 -20.69 -9.50
C ASN A 139 0.89 -21.11 -9.98
N GLU A 140 1.37 -20.68 -11.14
CA GLU A 140 2.74 -20.96 -11.58
C GLU A 140 3.72 -20.21 -10.68
N LEU A 141 4.25 -20.94 -9.71
CA LEU A 141 5.25 -20.39 -8.77
C LEU A 141 6.59 -20.26 -9.47
N GLN A 142 7.30 -19.22 -9.14
CA GLN A 142 8.71 -19.07 -9.54
C GLN A 142 9.54 -20.19 -8.89
N GLY A 143 10.52 -20.70 -9.62
CA GLY A 143 11.46 -21.64 -9.05
C GLY A 143 12.19 -21.04 -7.84
N SER A 144 12.68 -21.90 -6.93
CA SER A 144 13.31 -21.48 -5.65
C SER A 144 14.41 -20.43 -5.74
N ARG A 145 15.03 -20.27 -6.92
CA ARG A 145 16.06 -19.26 -7.17
C ARG A 145 15.51 -17.87 -7.56
N ARG A 146 14.20 -17.74 -7.72
CA ARG A 146 13.54 -16.49 -8.14
C ARG A 146 12.48 -16.04 -7.13
N ILE A 147 12.62 -16.41 -5.87
CA ILE A 147 11.75 -15.93 -4.80
C ILE A 147 12.17 -14.50 -4.46
N GLY A 148 11.21 -13.59 -4.33
CA GLY A 148 11.43 -12.21 -3.89
C GLY A 148 11.74 -12.15 -2.40
N LYS A 149 12.03 -10.95 -1.91
CA LYS A 149 12.35 -10.69 -0.50
C LYS A 149 11.49 -9.56 0.06
N ALA A 150 10.99 -9.73 1.29
CA ALA A 150 10.35 -8.67 2.05
C ALA A 150 11.40 -7.90 2.87
N TYR A 151 11.33 -6.58 2.81
CA TYR A 151 12.18 -5.64 3.55
C TYR A 151 11.30 -4.72 4.38
N ARG A 152 11.59 -4.60 5.66
CA ARG A 152 11.02 -3.55 6.49
C ARG A 152 11.79 -2.25 6.28
N ILE A 153 11.07 -1.17 5.99
CA ILE A 153 11.67 0.15 5.73
C ILE A 153 11.47 1.02 6.97
N ASP A 154 12.46 1.02 7.84
CA ASP A 154 12.35 1.69 9.16
C ASP A 154 12.33 3.22 9.05
N ASP A 155 12.96 3.80 8.02
CA ASP A 155 13.02 5.24 7.76
C ASP A 155 11.86 5.78 6.90
N ALA A 156 10.90 4.94 6.50
CA ALA A 156 9.76 5.32 5.66
C ALA A 156 8.99 6.52 6.20
N ARG A 157 8.78 6.54 7.53
CA ARG A 157 8.11 7.63 8.23
C ARG A 157 8.85 8.95 8.08
N GLY A 158 10.17 8.95 8.29
CA GLY A 158 11.02 10.14 8.16
C GLY A 158 11.00 10.70 6.73
N ARG A 159 11.08 9.84 5.72
CA ARG A 159 10.99 10.25 4.31
C ARG A 159 9.68 10.98 4.00
N TYR A 160 8.56 10.46 4.48
CA TYR A 160 7.27 11.10 4.24
C TYR A 160 7.12 12.41 5.04
N ILE A 161 7.63 12.50 6.27
CA ILE A 161 7.65 13.73 7.05
C ILE A 161 8.40 14.85 6.30
N GLU A 162 9.58 14.57 5.77
CA GLU A 162 10.36 15.55 5.01
C GLU A 162 9.63 15.99 3.73
N PHE A 163 9.03 15.04 3.01
CA PHE A 163 8.19 15.37 1.86
C PHE A 163 7.01 16.27 2.24
N ALA A 164 6.26 15.93 3.28
CA ALA A 164 5.11 16.72 3.72
C ALA A 164 5.51 18.11 4.16
N LYS A 165 6.64 18.28 4.85
CA LYS A 165 7.20 19.58 5.22
C LYS A 165 7.55 20.44 4.01
N SER A 166 8.09 19.83 2.96
CA SER A 166 8.47 20.56 1.74
C SER A 166 7.28 21.22 1.02
N SER A 167 6.06 20.72 1.24
CA SER A 167 4.84 21.25 0.60
C SER A 167 4.53 22.70 0.97
N ILE A 168 4.97 23.17 2.14
CA ILE A 168 4.77 24.55 2.58
C ILE A 168 5.92 25.50 2.18
N LYS A 169 6.82 25.07 1.28
CA LYS A 169 7.87 25.91 0.67
C LYS A 169 8.68 26.70 1.68
N ASN A 170 9.15 26.07 2.75
CA ASN A 170 9.96 26.67 3.82
C ASN A 170 9.24 27.74 4.68
N HIS A 171 7.92 27.83 4.63
CA HIS A 171 7.20 28.66 5.58
C HIS A 171 7.28 28.04 6.99
N SER A 172 7.52 28.87 7.98
CA SER A 172 7.46 28.47 9.39
C SER A 172 6.03 28.61 9.92
N LEU A 173 5.59 27.65 10.70
CA LEU A 173 4.32 27.71 11.43
C LEU A 173 4.55 28.04 12.92
N LYS A 174 5.72 28.61 13.25
CA LYS A 174 6.06 29.00 14.62
C LYS A 174 5.04 30.01 15.18
N GLY A 175 4.59 29.76 16.41
CA GLY A 175 3.58 30.56 17.09
C GLY A 175 2.14 30.09 16.92
N ILE A 176 1.91 29.10 16.06
CA ILE A 176 0.62 28.43 15.97
C ILE A 176 0.50 27.37 17.07
N LYS A 177 -0.65 27.35 17.75
CA LYS A 177 -1.07 26.28 18.64
C LYS A 177 -2.13 25.44 17.94
N ALA A 178 -1.99 24.11 17.97
CA ALA A 178 -2.93 23.20 17.32
C ALA A 178 -3.28 22.00 18.20
N VAL A 179 -4.54 21.63 18.19
CA VAL A 179 -5.03 20.33 18.67
C VAL A 179 -5.23 19.45 17.46
N LEU A 180 -4.62 18.27 17.46
CA LEU A 180 -4.72 17.31 16.36
C LEU A 180 -5.60 16.14 16.77
N ASP A 181 -6.78 16.05 16.20
CA ASP A 181 -7.62 14.85 16.29
C ASP A 181 -7.36 13.99 15.05
N CYS A 182 -6.61 12.91 15.23
CA CYS A 182 -6.31 11.94 14.16
C CYS A 182 -7.32 10.78 14.14
N ALA A 183 -8.33 10.79 14.99
CA ALA A 183 -9.22 9.66 15.27
C ALA A 183 -8.39 8.36 15.46
N ASN A 184 -8.83 7.25 14.85
CA ASN A 184 -8.05 6.00 14.80
C ASN A 184 -7.25 5.87 13.49
N GLY A 185 -7.03 6.98 12.77
CA GLY A 185 -6.44 6.99 11.43
C GLY A 185 -4.91 6.82 11.42
N ALA A 186 -4.37 6.42 10.29
CA ALA A 186 -2.95 6.14 10.09
C ALA A 186 -2.04 7.38 10.22
N ALA A 187 -2.61 8.59 10.25
CA ALA A 187 -1.85 9.82 10.46
C ALA A 187 -1.44 10.05 11.92
N TYR A 188 -1.98 9.30 12.89
CA TYR A 188 -1.79 9.50 14.33
C TYR A 188 -0.32 9.60 14.76
N SER A 189 0.56 8.83 14.13
CA SER A 189 1.99 8.80 14.47
C SER A 189 2.85 9.77 13.65
N ILE A 190 2.31 10.34 12.56
CA ILE A 190 3.05 11.17 11.61
C ILE A 190 2.64 12.64 11.72
N ALA A 191 1.34 12.92 11.78
CA ALA A 191 0.86 14.30 11.80
C ALA A 191 1.45 15.14 12.95
N PRO A 192 1.50 14.64 14.21
CA PRO A 192 2.13 15.42 15.28
C PRO A 192 3.61 15.73 15.04
N LEU A 193 4.34 14.81 14.39
CA LEU A 193 5.75 15.00 14.08
C LEU A 193 5.95 16.06 12.99
N ILE A 194 5.12 16.05 11.95
CA ILE A 194 5.17 17.07 10.88
C ILE A 194 4.92 18.46 11.48
N PHE A 195 3.84 18.65 12.23
CA PHE A 195 3.48 19.94 12.78
C PHE A 195 4.52 20.46 13.77
N ARG A 196 5.04 19.63 14.68
CA ARG A 196 6.15 20.00 15.58
C ARG A 196 7.40 20.38 14.80
N ALA A 197 7.77 19.64 13.76
CA ALA A 197 8.93 19.95 12.92
C ALA A 197 8.78 21.27 12.16
N LEU A 198 7.54 21.75 11.94
CA LEU A 198 7.22 23.05 11.35
C LEU A 198 7.11 24.19 12.38
N GLY A 199 7.31 23.90 13.68
CA GLY A 199 7.31 24.89 14.75
C GLY A 199 5.96 25.09 15.45
N VAL A 200 4.97 24.22 15.19
CA VAL A 200 3.65 24.29 15.84
C VAL A 200 3.74 23.72 17.26
N GLU A 201 3.09 24.38 18.22
CA GLU A 201 2.79 23.82 19.54
C GLU A 201 1.59 22.88 19.41
N VAL A 202 1.84 21.56 19.47
CA VAL A 202 0.84 20.51 19.30
C VAL A 202 0.38 20.01 20.64
#